data_00dcbafce3810a4dfd4ff29b85d1f4b8
#
_entry.id   00dcbafce3810a4dfd4ff29b85d1f4b8
#
_cell.length_a   1.000
_cell.length_b   1.000
_cell.length_c   1.000
_cell.angle_alpha   90.00
_cell.angle_beta   90.00
_cell.angle_gamma   90.00
#
_symmetry.space_group_name_H-M   'P 1'
#
loop_
_entity.id
_entity.type
_entity.pdbx_description
1 polymer ?
#
loop_
_entity_poly.entity_id
_entity_poly.type
_entity_poly.pdbx_seq_one_letter_code
_entity_poly.pdbx_strand_id
1 'polypeptide(L)'
;MVQPLAERLRPRTLDDYIGQEHLVGEGAVLRKMIDAGRISSFILWGPPGVGKTTLAQIIAHRLETPFYTLSAVTSGVKDVRDIIEKAQKGRFFNEASPILFIDEIHRFSKSQQDSLLGAVEKGVVTLIGATTENPSFEVIRPLLSRCQLYVLKSLEKDDLLKLLDRALTQDAVLKEKNIELKETGAILRFSGGDARKLLNILELVVEAESGDKIVITDELVNLRLQQNPLAYDKDGEMHYDIISAFIKSIRGSDPDAALYWLARMIEGGEDPKFIARRLVISASEDIGLANPNALLLANAAFDAVNKIGWPEGRIPLAEATVYLATSPKSNSAYLGIDTALDLVRRTGNQPVPLPIRNAPTELMKELGYHDGYKYPHDFPGHFTQQQYLPDALIGERIWHGQHSPAEEKLLERMINYWGERYRK
;
A
#
# COMPACT_ATOMS: atom_id res chain seq x y z
N MET A 1 -31.91 -8.00 14.27
CA MET A 1 -30.48 -8.37 14.22
C MET A 1 -29.74 -7.46 15.19
N VAL A 2 -28.97 -8.00 16.10
CA VAL A 2 -28.11 -7.20 17.00
C VAL A 2 -26.95 -6.63 16.17
N GLN A 3 -26.64 -5.33 16.34
CA GLN A 3 -25.50 -4.72 15.66
C GLN A 3 -24.19 -5.40 16.11
N PRO A 4 -23.18 -5.56 15.22
CA PRO A 4 -21.88 -6.10 15.61
C PRO A 4 -21.21 -5.28 16.73
N LEU A 5 -20.45 -5.94 17.59
CA LEU A 5 -19.77 -5.32 18.74
C LEU A 5 -18.91 -4.11 18.32
N ALA A 6 -18.20 -4.22 17.22
CA ALA A 6 -17.37 -3.13 16.68
C ALA A 6 -18.18 -1.87 16.33
N GLU A 7 -19.45 -2.02 15.95
CA GLU A 7 -20.33 -0.89 15.66
C GLU A 7 -20.97 -0.33 16.94
N ARG A 8 -21.35 -1.21 17.88
CA ARG A 8 -21.91 -0.80 19.17
C ARG A 8 -20.92 0.02 19.99
N LEU A 9 -19.64 -0.33 19.93
CA LEU A 9 -18.55 0.35 20.66
C LEU A 9 -17.87 1.46 19.88
N ARG A 10 -18.39 1.85 18.72
CA ARG A 10 -17.79 2.92 17.92
C ARG A 10 -17.72 4.21 18.74
N PRO A 11 -16.54 4.80 18.97
CA PRO A 11 -16.39 6.03 19.73
C PRO A 11 -17.12 7.20 19.07
N ARG A 12 -17.69 8.07 19.88
CA ARG A 12 -18.46 9.26 19.43
C ARG A 12 -17.71 10.55 19.69
N THR A 13 -16.71 10.54 20.56
CA THR A 13 -15.90 11.69 20.93
C THR A 13 -14.42 11.39 20.72
N LEU A 14 -13.59 12.44 20.67
CA LEU A 14 -12.14 12.28 20.59
C LEU A 14 -11.56 11.67 21.86
N ASP A 15 -12.19 11.91 23.01
CA ASP A 15 -11.74 11.38 24.30
C ASP A 15 -12.03 9.88 24.43
N ASP A 16 -13.03 9.38 23.71
CA ASP A 16 -13.31 7.95 23.57
C ASP A 16 -12.47 7.25 22.50
N TYR A 17 -11.76 8.02 21.68
CA TYR A 17 -10.99 7.49 20.56
C TYR A 17 -9.65 6.94 21.03
N ILE A 18 -9.50 5.63 21.03
CA ILE A 18 -8.31 4.95 21.53
C ILE A 18 -7.21 4.94 20.46
N GLY A 19 -5.98 5.23 20.88
CA GLY A 19 -4.80 5.29 20.03
C GLY A 19 -4.67 6.58 19.22
N GLN A 20 -3.64 6.65 18.36
CA GLN A 20 -3.33 7.80 17.50
C GLN A 20 -3.02 9.09 18.29
N GLU A 21 -2.43 9.00 19.46
CA GLU A 21 -2.09 10.13 20.34
C GLU A 21 -1.30 11.23 19.63
N HIS A 22 -0.45 10.84 18.67
CA HIS A 22 0.34 11.77 17.87
C HIS A 22 -0.50 12.67 16.95
N LEU A 23 -1.75 12.29 16.65
CA LEU A 23 -2.68 13.05 15.80
C LEU A 23 -3.77 13.76 16.60
N VAL A 24 -4.36 13.06 17.57
CA VAL A 24 -5.56 13.50 18.28
C VAL A 24 -5.39 13.59 19.80
N GLY A 25 -4.21 13.27 20.32
CA GLY A 25 -3.88 13.48 21.73
C GLY A 25 -3.85 14.96 22.11
N GLU A 26 -3.72 15.26 23.39
CA GLU A 26 -3.68 16.63 23.91
C GLU A 26 -2.52 17.41 23.26
N GLY A 27 -2.83 18.56 22.69
CA GLY A 27 -1.84 19.40 22.00
C GLY A 27 -1.42 18.96 20.59
N ALA A 28 -1.92 17.83 20.07
CA ALA A 28 -1.64 17.35 18.72
C ALA A 28 -2.25 18.28 17.66
N VAL A 29 -1.64 18.27 16.47
CA VAL A 29 -1.98 19.22 15.38
C VAL A 29 -3.45 19.10 14.96
N LEU A 30 -3.90 17.86 14.68
CA LEU A 30 -5.27 17.63 14.23
C LEU A 30 -6.28 17.96 15.33
N ARG A 31 -5.97 17.63 16.61
CA ARG A 31 -6.80 17.99 17.76
C ARG A 31 -6.99 19.50 17.87
N LYS A 32 -5.92 20.30 17.76
CA LYS A 32 -6.00 21.77 17.78
C LYS A 32 -6.86 22.33 16.66
N MET A 33 -6.79 21.78 15.46
CA MET A 33 -7.60 22.21 14.32
C MET A 33 -9.09 21.93 14.56
N ILE A 34 -9.40 20.74 15.08
CA ILE A 34 -10.77 20.34 15.42
C ILE A 34 -11.34 21.25 16.54
N ASP A 35 -10.58 21.47 17.61
CA ASP A 35 -10.98 22.30 18.73
C ASP A 35 -11.14 23.80 18.35
N ALA A 36 -10.37 24.25 17.34
CA ALA A 36 -10.52 25.57 16.73
C ALA A 36 -11.71 25.69 15.77
N GLY A 37 -12.45 24.60 15.51
CA GLY A 37 -13.57 24.56 14.56
C GLY A 37 -13.18 24.73 13.10
N ARG A 38 -11.91 24.53 12.75
CA ARG A 38 -11.38 24.76 11.40
C ARG A 38 -10.51 23.59 10.96
N ILE A 39 -10.98 22.84 9.97
CA ILE A 39 -10.21 21.79 9.33
C ILE A 39 -10.02 22.11 7.84
N SER A 40 -8.85 21.83 7.33
CA SER A 40 -8.58 21.78 5.88
C SER A 40 -8.85 20.36 5.36
N SER A 41 -8.92 20.20 4.05
CA SER A 41 -9.00 18.86 3.45
C SER A 41 -7.73 18.05 3.75
N PHE A 42 -7.90 16.76 4.03
CA PHE A 42 -6.78 15.85 4.33
C PHE A 42 -7.07 14.41 3.93
N ILE A 43 -6.00 13.62 3.90
CA ILE A 43 -6.03 12.19 3.64
C ILE A 43 -5.53 11.46 4.88
N LEU A 44 -6.30 10.47 5.33
CA LEU A 44 -5.96 9.53 6.39
C LEU A 44 -5.35 8.28 5.75
N TRP A 45 -4.07 8.05 5.95
CA TRP A 45 -3.37 6.88 5.47
C TRP A 45 -2.96 5.98 6.63
N GLY A 46 -3.27 4.70 6.54
CA GLY A 46 -2.87 3.72 7.55
C GLY A 46 -3.58 2.38 7.37
N PRO A 47 -3.19 1.36 8.14
CA PRO A 47 -3.73 0.01 8.02
C PRO A 47 -5.24 -0.05 8.26
N PRO A 48 -5.91 -1.15 7.92
CA PRO A 48 -7.33 -1.34 8.21
C PRO A 48 -7.59 -1.34 9.72
N GLY A 49 -8.82 -1.07 10.13
CA GLY A 49 -9.27 -1.18 11.52
C GLY A 49 -8.70 -0.18 12.54
N VAL A 50 -7.84 0.76 12.14
CA VAL A 50 -7.25 1.77 13.05
C VAL A 50 -8.13 3.00 13.30
N GLY A 51 -9.38 3.00 12.80
CA GLY A 51 -10.36 4.02 13.11
C GLY A 51 -10.46 5.20 12.13
N LYS A 52 -9.94 5.13 10.90
CA LYS A 52 -10.02 6.23 9.89
C LYS A 52 -11.44 6.78 9.70
N THR A 53 -12.40 5.90 9.42
CA THR A 53 -13.81 6.25 9.22
C THR A 53 -14.43 6.83 10.50
N THR A 54 -14.10 6.25 11.65
CA THR A 54 -14.56 6.68 12.97
C THR A 54 -14.06 8.08 13.28
N LEU A 55 -12.78 8.37 13.03
CA LEU A 55 -12.20 9.70 13.24
C LEU A 55 -12.91 10.76 12.39
N ALA A 56 -13.17 10.45 11.12
CA ALA A 56 -13.90 11.36 10.23
C ALA A 56 -15.32 11.68 10.75
N GLN A 57 -16.02 10.67 11.28
CA GLN A 57 -17.36 10.84 11.87
C GLN A 57 -17.33 11.67 13.15
N ILE A 58 -16.37 11.43 14.04
CA ILE A 58 -16.18 12.22 15.27
C ILE A 58 -15.92 13.68 14.93
N ILE A 59 -15.08 13.96 13.94
CA ILE A 59 -14.76 15.31 13.47
C ILE A 59 -16.02 16.00 12.96
N ALA A 60 -16.79 15.33 12.10
CA ALA A 60 -18.03 15.89 11.57
C ALA A 60 -19.06 16.22 12.66
N HIS A 61 -19.20 15.30 13.61
CA HIS A 61 -20.11 15.49 14.76
C HIS A 61 -19.67 16.67 15.64
N ARG A 62 -18.38 16.78 15.96
CA ARG A 62 -17.85 17.87 16.79
C ARG A 62 -17.97 19.25 16.13
N LEU A 63 -17.86 19.28 14.79
CA LEU A 63 -17.97 20.52 14.01
C LEU A 63 -19.42 20.86 13.64
N GLU A 64 -20.37 20.01 13.99
CA GLU A 64 -21.80 20.14 13.62
C GLU A 64 -22.01 20.37 12.11
N THR A 65 -21.15 19.77 11.29
CA THR A 65 -21.14 19.94 9.83
C THR A 65 -21.82 18.76 9.14
N PRO A 66 -22.58 18.99 8.05
CA PRO A 66 -23.14 17.89 7.26
C PRO A 66 -22.04 16.92 6.79
N PHE A 67 -22.31 15.61 6.93
CA PHE A 67 -21.36 14.56 6.63
C PHE A 67 -21.89 13.67 5.52
N TYR A 68 -21.20 13.66 4.38
CA TYR A 68 -21.51 12.80 3.25
C TYR A 68 -20.43 11.73 3.10
N THR A 69 -20.86 10.48 2.92
CA THR A 69 -19.95 9.36 2.74
C THR A 69 -20.07 8.79 1.33
N LEU A 70 -18.96 8.61 0.66
CA LEU A 70 -18.85 7.85 -0.57
C LEU A 70 -17.92 6.65 -0.36
N SER A 71 -18.35 5.49 -0.85
CA SER A 71 -17.48 4.33 -0.95
C SER A 71 -16.91 4.27 -2.37
N ALA A 72 -15.60 4.26 -2.49
CA ALA A 72 -14.96 4.18 -3.80
C ALA A 72 -15.27 2.87 -4.57
N VAL A 73 -15.77 1.85 -3.87
CA VAL A 73 -16.19 0.58 -4.48
C VAL A 73 -17.53 0.68 -5.21
N THR A 74 -18.47 1.49 -4.68
CA THR A 74 -19.86 1.53 -5.16
C THR A 74 -20.26 2.85 -5.79
N SER A 75 -19.50 3.94 -5.55
CA SER A 75 -19.86 5.29 -5.99
C SER A 75 -19.21 5.67 -7.32
N GLY A 76 -19.99 6.30 -8.21
CA GLY A 76 -19.56 6.80 -9.50
C GLY A 76 -19.26 8.31 -9.52
N VAL A 77 -18.81 8.83 -10.66
CA VAL A 77 -18.60 10.28 -10.90
C VAL A 77 -19.89 11.08 -10.67
N LYS A 78 -21.05 10.47 -10.96
CA LYS A 78 -22.35 11.10 -10.76
C LYS A 78 -22.61 11.38 -9.28
N ASP A 79 -22.33 10.42 -8.40
CA ASP A 79 -22.57 10.55 -6.97
C ASP A 79 -21.69 11.66 -6.37
N VAL A 80 -20.43 11.78 -6.84
CA VAL A 80 -19.53 12.88 -6.48
C VAL A 80 -20.12 14.23 -6.89
N ARG A 81 -20.60 14.35 -8.12
CA ARG A 81 -21.20 15.60 -8.64
C ARG A 81 -22.47 15.98 -7.88
N ASP A 82 -23.35 15.01 -7.61
CA ASP A 82 -24.60 15.24 -6.89
C ASP A 82 -24.33 15.81 -5.47
N ILE A 83 -23.30 15.32 -4.77
CA ILE A 83 -22.91 15.86 -3.47
C ILE A 83 -22.32 17.27 -3.61
N ILE A 84 -21.46 17.51 -4.58
CA ILE A 84 -20.90 18.85 -4.84
C ILE A 84 -22.00 19.85 -5.16
N GLU A 85 -22.99 19.51 -5.96
CA GLU A 85 -24.14 20.36 -6.26
C GLU A 85 -24.98 20.66 -5.02
N LYS A 86 -25.23 19.66 -4.16
CA LYS A 86 -25.91 19.85 -2.89
C LYS A 86 -25.13 20.81 -1.98
N ALA A 87 -23.81 20.62 -1.88
CA ALA A 87 -22.95 21.51 -1.09
C ALA A 87 -22.93 22.95 -1.63
N GLN A 88 -22.92 23.13 -2.95
CA GLN A 88 -23.02 24.46 -3.57
C GLN A 88 -24.32 25.17 -3.26
N LYS A 89 -25.46 24.43 -3.30
CA LYS A 89 -26.78 24.98 -2.94
C LYS A 89 -26.86 25.35 -1.47
N GLY A 90 -26.38 24.49 -0.56
CA GLY A 90 -26.33 24.78 0.89
C GLY A 90 -25.50 26.04 1.21
N ARG A 91 -24.35 26.20 0.56
CA ARG A 91 -23.50 27.40 0.69
C ARG A 91 -24.21 28.69 0.28
N PHE A 92 -25.09 28.64 -0.71
CA PHE A 92 -25.91 29.79 -1.10
C PHE A 92 -26.87 30.24 0.03
N PHE A 93 -27.25 29.29 0.89
CA PHE A 93 -28.08 29.55 2.08
C PHE A 93 -27.26 29.77 3.35
N ASN A 94 -25.94 30.03 3.23
CA ASN A 94 -25.04 30.27 4.36
C ASN A 94 -24.83 29.07 5.30
N GLU A 95 -25.02 27.85 4.79
CA GLU A 95 -24.72 26.63 5.52
C GLU A 95 -23.18 26.38 5.54
N ALA A 96 -22.70 25.70 6.58
CA ALA A 96 -21.31 25.31 6.69
C ALA A 96 -20.92 24.35 5.54
N SER A 97 -19.70 24.47 5.03
CA SER A 97 -19.18 23.56 4.02
C SER A 97 -19.19 22.12 4.56
N PRO A 98 -19.86 21.18 3.88
CA PRO A 98 -19.97 19.82 4.36
C PRO A 98 -18.64 19.09 4.30
N ILE A 99 -18.49 18.09 5.16
CA ILE A 99 -17.41 17.11 5.07
C ILE A 99 -17.82 16.03 4.08
N LEU A 100 -16.98 15.82 3.06
CA LEU A 100 -17.09 14.69 2.13
C LEU A 100 -16.05 13.65 2.51
N PHE A 101 -16.50 12.56 3.10
CA PHE A 101 -15.66 11.41 3.41
C PHE A 101 -15.66 10.41 2.26
N ILE A 102 -14.48 10.04 1.80
CA ILE A 102 -14.29 9.02 0.75
C ILE A 102 -13.46 7.89 1.35
N ASP A 103 -14.12 6.75 1.56
CA ASP A 103 -13.45 5.54 2.00
C ASP A 103 -12.77 4.85 0.83
N GLU A 104 -11.54 4.36 1.07
CA GLU A 104 -10.68 3.72 0.07
C GLU A 104 -10.50 4.58 -1.21
N ILE A 105 -10.14 5.85 -1.01
CA ILE A 105 -10.01 6.85 -2.11
C ILE A 105 -9.07 6.39 -3.24
N HIS A 106 -8.13 5.49 -2.94
CA HIS A 106 -7.24 4.89 -3.92
C HIS A 106 -7.96 4.08 -5.01
N ARG A 107 -9.19 3.62 -4.74
CA ARG A 107 -10.02 2.89 -5.72
C ARG A 107 -10.78 3.81 -6.67
N PHE A 108 -10.79 5.11 -6.41
CA PHE A 108 -11.33 6.07 -7.36
C PHE A 108 -10.42 6.18 -8.57
N SER A 109 -11.01 6.10 -9.78
CA SER A 109 -10.31 6.40 -11.03
C SER A 109 -9.77 7.85 -11.02
N LYS A 110 -8.76 8.12 -11.83
CA LYS A 110 -8.19 9.48 -11.97
C LYS A 110 -9.27 10.50 -12.31
N SER A 111 -10.24 10.16 -13.17
CA SER A 111 -11.36 11.05 -13.53
C SER A 111 -12.29 11.35 -12.35
N GLN A 112 -12.51 10.38 -11.46
CA GLN A 112 -13.31 10.60 -10.24
C GLN A 112 -12.56 11.52 -9.27
N GLN A 113 -11.26 11.32 -9.10
CA GLN A 113 -10.43 12.18 -8.26
C GLN A 113 -10.32 13.61 -8.85
N ASP A 114 -10.18 13.75 -10.18
CA ASP A 114 -10.18 15.05 -10.85
C ASP A 114 -11.47 15.83 -10.60
N SER A 115 -12.61 15.16 -10.55
CA SER A 115 -13.92 15.79 -10.31
C SER A 115 -14.03 16.47 -8.94
N LEU A 116 -13.17 16.10 -7.98
CA LEU A 116 -13.13 16.69 -6.64
C LEU A 116 -12.33 17.99 -6.59
N LEU A 117 -11.37 18.20 -7.50
CA LEU A 117 -10.38 19.29 -7.42
C LEU A 117 -11.02 20.66 -7.26
N GLY A 118 -11.97 20.99 -8.12
CA GLY A 118 -12.63 22.31 -8.10
C GLY A 118 -13.43 22.55 -6.82
N ALA A 119 -14.05 21.53 -6.25
CA ALA A 119 -14.82 21.64 -5.02
C ALA A 119 -13.94 21.77 -3.78
N VAL A 120 -12.81 21.04 -3.75
CA VAL A 120 -11.82 21.12 -2.67
C VAL A 120 -11.09 22.47 -2.71
N GLU A 121 -10.64 22.92 -3.89
CA GLU A 121 -9.92 24.17 -4.05
C GLU A 121 -10.75 25.40 -3.65
N LYS A 122 -12.04 25.41 -4.01
CA LYS A 122 -12.96 26.48 -3.68
C LYS A 122 -13.57 26.37 -2.27
N GLY A 123 -13.22 25.35 -1.50
CA GLY A 123 -13.77 25.07 -0.19
C GLY A 123 -15.30 24.82 -0.19
N VAL A 124 -15.83 24.29 -1.31
CA VAL A 124 -17.24 23.89 -1.42
C VAL A 124 -17.51 22.70 -0.52
N VAL A 125 -16.55 21.78 -0.44
CA VAL A 125 -16.53 20.66 0.49
C VAL A 125 -15.19 20.61 1.20
N THR A 126 -15.16 20.09 2.42
CA THR A 126 -13.93 19.66 3.10
C THR A 126 -13.76 18.17 2.85
N LEU A 127 -12.73 17.80 2.10
CA LEU A 127 -12.48 16.40 1.79
C LEU A 127 -11.73 15.71 2.93
N ILE A 128 -12.23 14.57 3.37
CA ILE A 128 -11.49 13.60 4.18
C ILE A 128 -11.39 12.30 3.37
N GLY A 129 -10.25 12.04 2.77
CA GLY A 129 -9.97 10.78 2.10
C GLY A 129 -9.40 9.74 3.07
N ALA A 130 -9.82 8.48 2.99
CA ALA A 130 -9.20 7.39 3.73
C ALA A 130 -8.60 6.38 2.76
N THR A 131 -7.44 5.84 3.09
CA THR A 131 -6.77 4.82 2.28
C THR A 131 -5.88 3.91 3.11
N THR A 132 -5.79 2.65 2.71
CA THR A 132 -4.80 1.69 3.21
C THR A 132 -3.54 1.67 2.34
N GLU A 133 -3.64 2.10 1.08
CA GLU A 133 -2.54 2.13 0.13
C GLU A 133 -1.73 3.44 0.21
N ASN A 134 -0.48 3.41 -0.27
CA ASN A 134 0.36 4.61 -0.24
C ASN A 134 -0.20 5.70 -1.16
N PRO A 135 -0.67 6.83 -0.61
CA PRO A 135 -1.34 7.87 -1.39
C PRO A 135 -0.43 8.54 -2.43
N SER A 136 0.89 8.46 -2.27
CA SER A 136 1.83 9.03 -3.25
C SER A 136 1.76 8.35 -4.62
N PHE A 137 1.28 7.10 -4.68
CA PHE A 137 1.13 6.35 -5.92
C PHE A 137 -0.32 6.32 -6.43
N GLU A 138 -1.28 6.33 -5.51
CA GLU A 138 -2.69 6.04 -5.81
C GLU A 138 -3.54 7.31 -5.92
N VAL A 139 -3.14 8.39 -5.26
CA VAL A 139 -3.87 9.65 -5.30
C VAL A 139 -3.18 10.62 -6.28
N ILE A 140 -3.96 11.27 -7.12
CA ILE A 140 -3.41 12.21 -8.11
C ILE A 140 -2.70 13.39 -7.44
N ARG A 141 -1.56 13.79 -7.99
CA ARG A 141 -0.74 14.88 -7.44
C ARG A 141 -1.51 16.19 -7.22
N PRO A 142 -2.41 16.64 -8.13
CA PRO A 142 -3.20 17.85 -7.89
C PRO A 142 -4.08 17.78 -6.65
N LEU A 143 -4.60 16.59 -6.30
CA LEU A 143 -5.41 16.42 -5.08
C LEU A 143 -4.52 16.37 -3.84
N LEU A 144 -3.40 15.66 -3.90
CA LEU A 144 -2.41 15.63 -2.80
C LEU A 144 -1.87 17.01 -2.44
N SER A 145 -1.65 17.89 -3.44
CA SER A 145 -1.16 19.25 -3.18
C SER A 145 -2.17 20.15 -2.44
N ARG A 146 -3.43 19.76 -2.38
CA ARG A 146 -4.54 20.48 -1.72
C ARG A 146 -4.99 19.85 -0.40
N CYS A 147 -4.41 18.70 -0.07
CA CYS A 147 -4.75 17.94 1.13
C CYS A 147 -3.54 17.78 2.04
N GLN A 148 -3.75 17.85 3.34
CA GLN A 148 -2.76 17.41 4.31
C GLN A 148 -2.76 15.88 4.37
N LEU A 149 -1.63 15.28 4.72
CA LEU A 149 -1.52 13.82 4.88
C LEU A 149 -1.31 13.50 6.36
N TYR A 150 -2.20 12.71 6.94
CA TYR A 150 -2.06 12.18 8.28
C TYR A 150 -1.90 10.67 8.25
N VAL A 151 -0.85 10.20 8.91
CA VAL A 151 -0.53 8.77 8.97
C VAL A 151 -1.05 8.19 10.27
N LEU A 152 -1.97 7.23 10.17
CA LEU A 152 -2.45 6.44 11.29
C LEU A 152 -1.58 5.19 11.44
N LYS A 153 -1.25 4.84 12.67
CA LYS A 153 -0.46 3.66 13.01
C LYS A 153 -1.38 2.51 13.44
N SER A 154 -0.89 1.28 13.31
CA SER A 154 -1.52 0.13 13.97
C SER A 154 -1.67 0.41 15.46
N LEU A 155 -2.74 -0.10 16.06
CA LEU A 155 -2.93 0.02 17.50
C LEU A 155 -1.90 -0.82 18.24
N GLU A 156 -1.31 -0.25 19.26
CA GLU A 156 -0.35 -0.93 20.10
C GLU A 156 -1.06 -1.85 21.12
N LYS A 157 -0.30 -2.73 21.75
CA LYS A 157 -0.83 -3.69 22.73
C LYS A 157 -1.69 -3.02 23.80
N ASP A 158 -1.22 -1.89 24.35
CA ASP A 158 -1.92 -1.18 25.43
C ASP A 158 -3.24 -0.57 24.94
N ASP A 159 -3.32 -0.12 23.69
CA ASP A 159 -4.54 0.39 23.08
C ASP A 159 -5.57 -0.72 22.89
N LEU A 160 -5.11 -1.88 22.42
CA LEU A 160 -5.97 -3.05 22.24
C LEU A 160 -6.48 -3.59 23.59
N LEU A 161 -5.67 -3.57 24.64
CA LEU A 161 -6.09 -3.95 25.98
C LEU A 161 -7.14 -2.98 26.54
N LYS A 162 -6.98 -1.67 26.38
CA LYS A 162 -7.99 -0.66 26.72
C LYS A 162 -9.31 -0.91 25.98
N LEU A 163 -9.21 -1.30 24.69
CA LEU A 163 -10.40 -1.59 23.88
C LEU A 163 -11.12 -2.86 24.36
N LEU A 164 -10.40 -3.90 24.75
CA LEU A 164 -10.99 -5.11 25.36
C LEU A 164 -11.67 -4.82 26.68
N ASP A 165 -11.02 -4.08 27.58
CA ASP A 165 -11.59 -3.66 28.86
C ASP A 165 -12.87 -2.85 28.63
N ARG A 166 -12.84 -1.89 27.73
CA ARG A 166 -14.02 -1.11 27.35
C ARG A 166 -15.15 -1.99 26.81
N ALA A 167 -14.83 -2.99 26.00
CA ALA A 167 -15.82 -3.92 25.44
C ALA A 167 -16.53 -4.71 26.55
N LEU A 168 -15.77 -5.22 27.51
CA LEU A 168 -16.32 -6.01 28.60
C LEU A 168 -17.10 -5.19 29.64
N THR A 169 -16.72 -3.90 29.83
CA THR A 169 -17.30 -3.05 30.87
C THR A 169 -18.44 -2.15 30.38
N GLN A 170 -18.42 -1.73 29.10
CA GLN A 170 -19.36 -0.73 28.60
C GLN A 170 -20.37 -1.28 27.58
N ASP A 171 -20.09 -2.41 26.88
CA ASP A 171 -21.05 -2.95 25.93
C ASP A 171 -22.28 -3.50 26.66
N ALA A 172 -23.48 -3.12 26.18
CA ALA A 172 -24.74 -3.48 26.82
C ALA A 172 -25.01 -4.99 26.89
N VAL A 173 -24.45 -5.75 25.94
CA VAL A 173 -24.62 -7.21 25.86
C VAL A 173 -23.55 -7.95 26.65
N LEU A 174 -22.29 -7.53 26.51
CA LEU A 174 -21.17 -8.25 27.13
C LEU A 174 -21.10 -8.05 28.64
N LYS A 175 -21.44 -6.84 29.14
CA LYS A 175 -21.42 -6.54 30.59
C LYS A 175 -22.43 -7.39 31.40
N GLU A 176 -23.48 -7.92 30.77
CA GLU A 176 -24.47 -8.78 31.42
C GLU A 176 -24.00 -10.24 31.51
N LYS A 177 -22.94 -10.61 30.76
CA LYS A 177 -22.34 -11.92 30.77
C LYS A 177 -21.20 -11.99 31.80
N ASN A 178 -21.08 -13.12 32.48
CA ASN A 178 -19.97 -13.36 33.40
C ASN A 178 -18.72 -13.78 32.60
N ILE A 179 -17.97 -12.81 32.10
CA ILE A 179 -16.79 -13.03 31.24
C ILE A 179 -15.53 -12.74 32.04
N GLU A 180 -14.64 -13.73 32.14
CA GLU A 180 -13.30 -13.57 32.70
C GLU A 180 -12.26 -13.64 31.56
N LEU A 181 -11.57 -12.53 31.30
CA LEU A 181 -10.47 -12.48 30.35
C LEU A 181 -9.17 -12.89 31.04
N LYS A 182 -8.87 -14.18 31.02
CA LYS A 182 -7.70 -14.75 31.72
C LYS A 182 -6.40 -14.57 30.93
N GLU A 183 -6.45 -14.72 29.61
CA GLU A 183 -5.32 -14.60 28.70
C GLU A 183 -5.70 -13.75 27.49
N THR A 184 -4.74 -12.98 26.98
CA THR A 184 -4.96 -12.03 25.88
C THR A 184 -4.01 -12.24 24.71
N GLY A 185 -3.04 -13.15 24.81
CA GLY A 185 -1.97 -13.33 23.82
C GLY A 185 -2.52 -13.70 22.45
N ALA A 186 -3.43 -14.68 22.38
CA ALA A 186 -4.01 -15.12 21.12
C ALA A 186 -4.91 -14.04 20.48
N ILE A 187 -5.81 -13.43 21.24
CA ILE A 187 -6.73 -12.41 20.71
C ILE A 187 -5.99 -11.18 20.19
N LEU A 188 -4.95 -10.74 20.88
CA LEU A 188 -4.07 -9.64 20.44
C LEU A 188 -3.28 -10.00 19.19
N ARG A 189 -2.68 -11.20 19.17
CA ARG A 189 -1.93 -11.70 18.01
C ARG A 189 -2.81 -11.77 16.77
N PHE A 190 -4.02 -12.30 16.89
CA PHE A 190 -4.94 -12.45 15.77
C PHE A 190 -5.58 -11.15 15.33
N SER A 191 -5.68 -10.14 16.18
CA SER A 191 -6.16 -8.82 15.79
C SER A 191 -5.14 -8.04 14.93
N GLY A 192 -3.83 -8.28 15.10
CA GLY A 192 -2.78 -7.62 14.32
C GLY A 192 -2.82 -6.09 14.39
N GLY A 193 -3.27 -5.50 15.51
CA GLY A 193 -3.40 -4.03 15.63
C GLY A 193 -4.69 -3.45 15.05
N ASP A 194 -5.62 -4.28 14.58
CA ASP A 194 -6.93 -3.89 14.04
C ASP A 194 -8.02 -3.98 15.13
N ALA A 195 -8.59 -2.83 15.50
CA ALA A 195 -9.66 -2.72 16.52
C ALA A 195 -10.92 -3.48 16.11
N ARG A 196 -11.32 -3.42 14.85
CA ARG A 196 -12.54 -4.10 14.36
C ARG A 196 -12.36 -5.61 14.45
N LYS A 197 -11.20 -6.11 14.02
CA LYS A 197 -10.85 -7.53 14.08
C LYS A 197 -10.80 -8.02 15.52
N LEU A 198 -10.21 -7.25 16.43
CA LEU A 198 -10.16 -7.55 17.86
C LEU A 198 -11.57 -7.78 18.44
N LEU A 199 -12.47 -6.82 18.20
CA LEU A 199 -13.84 -6.85 18.71
C LEU A 199 -14.66 -7.99 18.06
N ASN A 200 -14.47 -8.24 16.78
CA ASN A 200 -15.13 -9.36 16.09
C ASN A 200 -14.68 -10.71 16.66
N ILE A 201 -13.39 -10.87 16.95
CA ILE A 201 -12.86 -12.11 17.58
C ILE A 201 -13.46 -12.26 18.97
N LEU A 202 -13.49 -11.19 19.77
CA LEU A 202 -14.10 -11.23 21.10
C LEU A 202 -15.57 -11.65 21.04
N GLU A 203 -16.36 -11.03 20.15
CA GLU A 203 -17.77 -11.33 19.94
C GLU A 203 -17.98 -12.80 19.54
N LEU A 204 -17.22 -13.28 18.56
CA LEU A 204 -17.26 -14.67 18.08
C LEU A 204 -16.95 -15.67 19.19
N VAL A 205 -15.90 -15.43 19.98
CA VAL A 205 -15.52 -16.33 21.08
C VAL A 205 -16.61 -16.36 22.15
N VAL A 206 -17.17 -15.20 22.52
CA VAL A 206 -18.24 -15.11 23.53
C VAL A 206 -19.56 -15.70 23.05
N GLU A 207 -19.90 -15.57 21.77
CA GLU A 207 -21.12 -16.14 21.18
C GLU A 207 -21.05 -17.67 21.04
N ALA A 208 -19.85 -18.19 20.83
CA ALA A 208 -19.64 -19.65 20.72
C ALA A 208 -19.70 -20.40 22.05
N GLU A 209 -19.74 -19.68 23.18
CA GLU A 209 -19.82 -20.26 24.52
C GLU A 209 -21.25 -20.15 25.10
N SER A 210 -21.72 -21.23 25.74
CA SER A 210 -23.09 -21.32 26.27
C SER A 210 -23.15 -21.51 27.80
N GLY A 211 -22.04 -21.25 28.50
CA GLY A 211 -21.98 -21.42 29.97
C GLY A 211 -22.35 -20.18 30.77
N ASP A 212 -22.68 -20.35 32.05
CA ASP A 212 -22.95 -19.23 32.98
C ASP A 212 -21.70 -18.36 33.25
N LYS A 213 -20.52 -18.94 33.07
CA LYS A 213 -19.23 -18.25 33.16
C LYS A 213 -18.38 -18.58 31.94
N ILE A 214 -17.92 -17.53 31.24
CA ILE A 214 -17.06 -17.66 30.07
C ILE A 214 -15.63 -17.26 30.47
N VAL A 215 -14.68 -18.20 30.39
CA VAL A 215 -13.26 -17.91 30.67
C VAL A 215 -12.48 -17.88 29.36
N ILE A 216 -12.06 -16.71 28.93
CA ILE A 216 -11.31 -16.51 27.68
C ILE A 216 -9.84 -16.81 27.94
N THR A 217 -9.34 -17.87 27.30
CA THR A 217 -7.92 -18.26 27.28
C THR A 217 -7.39 -18.28 25.87
N ASP A 218 -6.08 -18.28 25.71
CA ASP A 218 -5.42 -18.37 24.40
C ASP A 218 -5.80 -19.66 23.68
N GLU A 219 -5.97 -20.77 24.42
CA GLU A 219 -6.41 -22.05 23.87
C GLU A 219 -7.84 -21.97 23.32
N LEU A 220 -8.77 -21.35 24.07
CA LEU A 220 -10.16 -21.17 23.63
C LEU A 220 -10.22 -20.30 22.35
N VAL A 221 -9.50 -19.20 22.33
CA VAL A 221 -9.44 -18.32 21.15
C VAL A 221 -8.90 -19.08 19.92
N ASN A 222 -7.81 -19.83 20.07
CA ASN A 222 -7.24 -20.64 18.99
C ASN A 222 -8.26 -21.69 18.51
N LEU A 223 -8.94 -22.40 19.41
CA LEU A 223 -9.94 -23.40 19.07
C LEU A 223 -11.10 -22.82 18.25
N ARG A 224 -11.65 -21.67 18.69
CA ARG A 224 -12.79 -21.05 18.01
C ARG A 224 -12.44 -20.45 16.66
N LEU A 225 -11.24 -19.89 16.52
CA LEU A 225 -10.75 -19.38 15.25
C LEU A 225 -10.41 -20.50 14.25
N GLN A 226 -9.87 -21.63 14.71
CA GLN A 226 -9.63 -22.80 13.84
C GLN A 226 -10.92 -23.43 13.30
N GLN A 227 -12.02 -23.38 14.06
CA GLN A 227 -13.33 -23.84 13.62
C GLN A 227 -14.01 -22.89 12.62
N ASN A 228 -13.52 -21.67 12.45
CA ASN A 228 -14.05 -20.69 11.53
C ASN A 228 -12.95 -20.03 10.68
N PRO A 229 -12.30 -20.78 9.76
CA PRO A 229 -11.15 -20.31 8.98
C PRO A 229 -11.44 -19.08 8.10
N LEU A 230 -12.71 -18.83 7.74
CA LEU A 230 -13.12 -17.67 6.94
C LEU A 230 -13.09 -16.33 7.72
N ALA A 231 -13.09 -16.38 9.06
CA ALA A 231 -12.93 -15.20 9.90
C ALA A 231 -11.45 -14.81 10.07
N TYR A 232 -10.53 -15.62 9.57
CA TYR A 232 -9.19 -15.72 10.11
C TYR A 232 -8.14 -14.90 9.42
N ASP A 233 -8.20 -14.37 8.29
CA ASP A 233 -7.02 -13.58 7.84
C ASP A 233 -7.04 -13.11 6.37
N LYS A 234 -7.68 -12.00 6.11
CA LYS A 234 -7.39 -11.29 4.85
C LYS A 234 -6.40 -10.13 4.99
N ASP A 235 -6.12 -9.65 6.22
CA ASP A 235 -5.36 -8.40 6.42
C ASP A 235 -4.43 -8.42 7.66
N GLY A 236 -4.02 -9.59 8.19
CA GLY A 236 -3.24 -9.70 9.43
C GLY A 236 -1.73 -9.93 9.24
N GLU A 237 -0.97 -9.85 10.35
CA GLU A 237 0.48 -10.04 10.42
C GLU A 237 0.94 -11.39 9.84
N MET A 238 0.14 -12.46 9.99
CA MET A 238 0.40 -13.77 9.36
C MET A 238 0.35 -13.74 7.84
N HIS A 239 -0.47 -12.87 7.25
CA HIS A 239 -0.50 -12.65 5.80
C HIS A 239 0.86 -12.14 5.30
N TYR A 240 1.43 -11.12 5.96
CA TYR A 240 2.75 -10.60 5.62
C TYR A 240 3.87 -11.61 5.86
N ASP A 241 3.75 -12.43 6.91
CA ASP A 241 4.73 -13.49 7.21
C ASP A 241 4.72 -14.59 6.17
N ILE A 242 3.55 -15.06 5.75
CA ILE A 242 3.41 -16.10 4.71
C ILE A 242 3.95 -15.60 3.37
N ILE A 243 3.60 -14.37 2.98
CA ILE A 243 4.11 -13.75 1.75
C ILE A 243 5.63 -13.58 1.82
N SER A 244 6.14 -13.12 2.96
CA SER A 244 7.57 -12.97 3.18
C SER A 244 8.30 -14.31 3.10
N ALA A 245 7.72 -15.37 3.66
CA ALA A 245 8.24 -16.73 3.57
C ALA A 245 8.20 -17.24 2.12
N PHE A 246 7.11 -17.01 1.39
CA PHE A 246 6.97 -17.34 -0.02
C PHE A 246 8.07 -16.70 -0.87
N ILE A 247 8.23 -15.38 -0.79
CA ILE A 247 9.25 -14.64 -1.55
C ILE A 247 10.66 -15.10 -1.17
N LYS A 248 10.95 -15.29 0.14
CA LYS A 248 12.25 -15.75 0.61
C LYS A 248 12.56 -17.18 0.16
N SER A 249 11.57 -18.05 0.04
CA SER A 249 11.73 -19.41 -0.49
C SER A 249 12.09 -19.39 -1.97
N ILE A 250 11.45 -18.55 -2.78
CA ILE A 250 11.79 -18.33 -4.19
C ILE A 250 13.23 -17.78 -4.29
N ARG A 251 13.55 -16.75 -3.53
CA ARG A 251 14.89 -16.13 -3.47
C ARG A 251 15.96 -17.12 -3.03
N GLY A 252 15.64 -17.97 -2.05
CA GLY A 252 16.50 -19.01 -1.53
C GLY A 252 16.60 -20.27 -2.40
N SER A 253 15.88 -20.30 -3.54
CA SER A 253 15.86 -21.44 -4.48
C SER A 253 15.33 -22.74 -3.86
N ASP A 254 14.33 -22.65 -3.01
CA ASP A 254 13.60 -23.79 -2.46
C ASP A 254 12.18 -23.86 -3.07
N PRO A 255 11.98 -24.66 -4.15
CA PRO A 255 10.69 -24.78 -4.81
C PRO A 255 9.64 -25.48 -3.95
N ASP A 256 10.02 -26.40 -3.07
CA ASP A 256 9.10 -27.15 -2.22
C ASP A 256 8.52 -26.23 -1.13
N ALA A 257 9.37 -25.44 -0.45
CA ALA A 257 8.94 -24.44 0.50
C ALA A 257 8.09 -23.35 -0.19
N ALA A 258 8.48 -22.90 -1.38
CA ALA A 258 7.71 -21.90 -2.14
C ALA A 258 6.31 -22.41 -2.49
N LEU A 259 6.18 -23.66 -2.96
CA LEU A 259 4.87 -24.28 -3.22
C LEU A 259 4.04 -24.46 -1.96
N TYR A 260 4.66 -24.82 -0.84
CA TYR A 260 3.97 -24.93 0.44
C TYR A 260 3.36 -23.59 0.88
N TRP A 261 4.13 -22.50 0.80
CA TRP A 261 3.65 -21.18 1.16
C TRP A 261 2.61 -20.66 0.17
N LEU A 262 2.75 -20.98 -1.13
CA LEU A 262 1.72 -20.71 -2.15
C LEU A 262 0.41 -21.42 -1.77
N ALA A 263 0.45 -22.70 -1.45
CA ALA A 263 -0.73 -23.47 -1.04
C ALA A 263 -1.39 -22.87 0.21
N ARG A 264 -0.59 -22.43 1.19
CA ARG A 264 -1.13 -21.76 2.39
C ARG A 264 -1.83 -20.43 2.07
N MET A 265 -1.34 -19.65 1.10
CA MET A 265 -2.01 -18.43 0.63
C MET A 265 -3.33 -18.77 -0.07
N ILE A 266 -3.36 -19.82 -0.89
CA ILE A 266 -4.57 -20.29 -1.59
C ILE A 266 -5.64 -20.73 -0.60
N GLU A 267 -5.30 -21.61 0.35
CA GLU A 267 -6.21 -22.09 1.39
C GLU A 267 -6.68 -20.96 2.33
N GLY A 268 -5.84 -19.94 2.55
CA GLY A 268 -6.19 -18.71 3.28
C GLY A 268 -7.10 -17.76 2.50
N GLY A 269 -7.45 -18.07 1.24
CA GLY A 269 -8.33 -17.26 0.39
C GLY A 269 -7.71 -15.98 -0.14
N GLU A 270 -6.37 -15.96 -0.30
CA GLU A 270 -5.65 -14.83 -0.86
C GLU A 270 -6.11 -14.48 -2.28
N ASP A 271 -6.07 -13.19 -2.61
CA ASP A 271 -6.32 -12.74 -3.98
C ASP A 271 -5.27 -13.32 -4.95
N PRO A 272 -5.70 -14.12 -5.95
CA PRO A 272 -4.78 -14.72 -6.91
C PRO A 272 -3.94 -13.70 -7.66
N LYS A 273 -4.48 -12.49 -7.91
CA LYS A 273 -3.76 -11.38 -8.56
C LYS A 273 -2.69 -10.79 -7.64
N PHE A 274 -2.94 -10.78 -6.34
CA PHE A 274 -1.94 -10.35 -5.36
C PHE A 274 -0.74 -11.28 -5.39
N ILE A 275 -0.95 -12.60 -5.36
CA ILE A 275 0.12 -13.60 -5.46
C ILE A 275 0.89 -13.43 -6.77
N ALA A 276 0.17 -13.30 -7.90
CA ALA A 276 0.77 -13.12 -9.21
C ALA A 276 1.63 -11.84 -9.29
N ARG A 277 1.20 -10.72 -8.69
CA ARG A 277 2.02 -9.50 -8.61
C ARG A 277 3.33 -9.74 -7.87
N ARG A 278 3.33 -10.54 -6.80
CA ARG A 278 4.56 -10.89 -6.07
C ARG A 278 5.53 -11.69 -6.91
N LEU A 279 5.02 -12.62 -7.73
CA LEU A 279 5.85 -13.35 -8.69
C LEU A 279 6.49 -12.43 -9.74
N VAL A 280 5.74 -11.47 -10.29
CA VAL A 280 6.28 -10.47 -11.23
C VAL A 280 7.40 -9.63 -10.59
N ILE A 281 7.22 -9.20 -9.35
CA ILE A 281 8.25 -8.45 -8.61
C ILE A 281 9.48 -9.32 -8.41
N SER A 282 9.32 -10.55 -7.87
CA SER A 282 10.42 -11.48 -7.61
C SER A 282 11.17 -11.87 -8.88
N ALA A 283 10.47 -12.00 -10.01
CA ALA A 283 11.07 -12.25 -11.30
C ALA A 283 12.06 -11.14 -11.74
N SER A 284 11.76 -9.89 -11.40
CA SER A 284 12.62 -8.74 -11.72
C SER A 284 13.68 -8.47 -10.66
N GLU A 285 13.31 -8.61 -9.37
CA GLU A 285 14.17 -8.30 -8.22
C GLU A 285 15.21 -9.38 -7.98
N ASP A 286 14.80 -10.66 -7.98
CA ASP A 286 15.64 -11.78 -7.55
C ASP A 286 16.28 -12.55 -8.70
N ILE A 287 15.60 -12.67 -9.85
CA ILE A 287 16.09 -13.40 -11.03
C ILE A 287 16.71 -12.41 -12.04
N GLY A 288 16.03 -11.35 -12.38
CA GLY A 288 16.52 -10.26 -13.20
C GLY A 288 17.23 -10.70 -14.47
N LEU A 289 18.43 -10.17 -14.66
CA LEU A 289 19.25 -10.44 -15.87
C LEU A 289 19.85 -11.85 -15.91
N ALA A 290 19.84 -12.62 -14.83
CA ALA A 290 20.30 -14.01 -14.86
C ALA A 290 19.40 -14.90 -15.72
N ASN A 291 18.09 -14.61 -15.79
CA ASN A 291 17.13 -15.26 -16.67
C ASN A 291 15.99 -14.32 -17.06
N PRO A 292 16.11 -13.53 -18.13
CA PRO A 292 15.08 -12.58 -18.57
C PRO A 292 13.70 -13.19 -18.87
N ASN A 293 13.63 -14.48 -19.17
CA ASN A 293 12.37 -15.18 -19.40
C ASN A 293 11.51 -15.28 -18.12
N ALA A 294 12.11 -15.13 -16.95
CA ALA A 294 11.39 -15.16 -15.68
C ALA A 294 10.28 -14.11 -15.61
N LEU A 295 10.57 -12.88 -16.02
CA LEU A 295 9.58 -11.80 -16.07
C LEU A 295 8.47 -12.08 -17.10
N LEU A 296 8.81 -12.64 -18.26
CA LEU A 296 7.83 -13.01 -19.29
C LEU A 296 6.85 -14.06 -18.76
N LEU A 297 7.38 -15.11 -18.12
CA LEU A 297 6.55 -16.17 -17.56
C LEU A 297 5.67 -15.66 -16.40
N ALA A 298 6.24 -14.85 -15.51
CA ALA A 298 5.47 -14.27 -14.40
C ALA A 298 4.32 -13.38 -14.89
N ASN A 299 4.54 -12.58 -15.94
CA ASN A 299 3.49 -11.79 -16.57
C ASN A 299 2.45 -12.68 -17.27
N ALA A 300 2.86 -13.73 -17.97
CA ALA A 300 1.93 -14.68 -18.56
C ALA A 300 1.07 -15.39 -17.52
N ALA A 301 1.66 -15.75 -16.36
CA ALA A 301 0.92 -16.32 -15.23
C ALA A 301 -0.07 -15.30 -14.64
N PHE A 302 0.31 -14.03 -14.50
CA PHE A 302 -0.59 -12.96 -14.05
C PHE A 302 -1.80 -12.81 -15.00
N ASP A 303 -1.57 -12.76 -16.30
CA ASP A 303 -2.62 -12.65 -17.31
C ASP A 303 -3.54 -13.88 -17.33
N ALA A 304 -2.97 -15.07 -17.19
CA ALA A 304 -3.74 -16.31 -17.10
C ALA A 304 -4.65 -16.29 -15.88
N VAL A 305 -4.13 -15.99 -14.70
CA VAL A 305 -4.88 -15.90 -13.45
C VAL A 305 -5.99 -14.85 -13.53
N ASN A 306 -5.71 -13.71 -14.15
CA ASN A 306 -6.70 -12.65 -14.36
C ASN A 306 -7.89 -13.09 -15.24
N LYS A 307 -7.66 -14.02 -16.17
CA LYS A 307 -8.68 -14.56 -17.09
C LYS A 307 -9.46 -15.73 -16.49
N ILE A 308 -8.80 -16.63 -15.78
CA ILE A 308 -9.39 -17.88 -15.33
C ILE A 308 -9.83 -17.89 -13.86
N GLY A 309 -9.16 -17.12 -12.98
CA GLY A 309 -9.48 -17.08 -11.54
C GLY A 309 -9.25 -18.41 -10.82
N TRP A 310 -9.88 -18.53 -9.62
CA TRP A 310 -9.90 -19.78 -8.86
C TRP A 310 -10.99 -20.74 -9.37
N PRO A 311 -10.81 -22.07 -9.26
CA PRO A 311 -9.67 -22.77 -8.64
C PRO A 311 -8.49 -23.04 -9.58
N GLU A 312 -8.64 -22.91 -10.90
CA GLU A 312 -7.62 -23.31 -11.89
C GLU A 312 -6.41 -22.37 -11.90
N GLY A 313 -6.55 -21.13 -11.44
CA GLY A 313 -5.46 -20.15 -11.31
C GLY A 313 -4.27 -20.65 -10.48
N ARG A 314 -4.47 -21.65 -9.62
CA ARG A 314 -3.38 -22.28 -8.86
C ARG A 314 -2.31 -22.94 -9.76
N ILE A 315 -2.71 -23.40 -10.95
CA ILE A 315 -1.81 -24.14 -11.85
C ILE A 315 -0.74 -23.21 -12.46
N PRO A 316 -1.08 -22.09 -13.16
CA PRO A 316 -0.09 -21.17 -13.66
C PRO A 316 0.71 -20.47 -12.55
N LEU A 317 0.12 -20.26 -11.35
CA LEU A 317 0.87 -19.74 -10.20
C LEU A 317 1.93 -20.73 -9.72
N ALA A 318 1.61 -22.03 -9.65
CA ALA A 318 2.56 -23.07 -9.25
C ALA A 318 3.68 -23.21 -10.29
N GLU A 319 3.36 -23.21 -11.60
CA GLU A 319 4.35 -23.25 -12.67
C GLU A 319 5.34 -22.09 -12.58
N ALA A 320 4.83 -20.86 -12.45
CA ALA A 320 5.68 -19.68 -12.31
C ALA A 320 6.53 -19.74 -11.02
N THR A 321 5.95 -20.19 -9.90
CA THR A 321 6.65 -20.34 -8.62
C THR A 321 7.84 -21.28 -8.74
N VAL A 322 7.65 -22.46 -9.30
CA VAL A 322 8.73 -23.45 -9.50
C VAL A 322 9.79 -22.89 -10.43
N TYR A 323 9.38 -22.30 -11.56
CA TYR A 323 10.30 -21.71 -12.52
C TYR A 323 11.18 -20.63 -11.90
N LEU A 324 10.59 -19.72 -11.11
CA LEU A 324 11.33 -18.66 -10.44
C LEU A 324 12.24 -19.22 -9.34
N ALA A 325 11.77 -20.18 -8.54
CA ALA A 325 12.58 -20.79 -7.49
C ALA A 325 13.80 -21.52 -8.07
N THR A 326 13.66 -22.22 -9.21
CA THR A 326 14.74 -22.97 -9.84
C THR A 326 15.62 -22.15 -10.79
N SER A 327 15.25 -20.91 -11.11
CA SER A 327 16.06 -20.02 -11.96
C SER A 327 17.32 -19.53 -11.24
N PRO A 328 18.43 -19.28 -11.97
CA PRO A 328 19.57 -18.56 -11.40
C PRO A 328 19.15 -17.17 -10.92
N LYS A 329 19.84 -16.64 -9.92
CA LYS A 329 19.50 -15.40 -9.24
C LYS A 329 20.45 -14.26 -9.61
N SER A 330 19.89 -13.07 -9.82
CA SER A 330 20.64 -11.82 -9.90
C SER A 330 19.74 -10.64 -9.55
N ASN A 331 20.20 -9.78 -8.67
CA ASN A 331 19.57 -8.51 -8.36
C ASN A 331 20.36 -7.29 -8.90
N SER A 332 21.24 -7.52 -9.88
CA SER A 332 22.14 -6.48 -10.41
C SER A 332 21.39 -5.26 -10.96
N ALA A 333 20.26 -5.48 -11.65
CA ALA A 333 19.42 -4.41 -12.17
C ALA A 333 18.70 -3.63 -11.04
N TYR A 334 18.24 -4.32 -10.02
CA TYR A 334 17.63 -3.72 -8.83
C TYR A 334 18.63 -2.83 -8.07
N LEU A 335 19.81 -3.36 -7.76
CA LEU A 335 20.89 -2.58 -7.14
C LEU A 335 21.35 -1.43 -8.03
N GLY A 336 21.36 -1.60 -9.35
CA GLY A 336 21.71 -0.57 -10.31
C GLY A 336 20.76 0.62 -10.25
N ILE A 337 19.44 0.41 -10.25
CA ILE A 337 18.48 1.51 -10.14
C ILE A 337 18.53 2.19 -8.78
N ASP A 338 18.72 1.46 -7.69
CA ASP A 338 18.86 2.04 -6.36
C ASP A 338 20.11 2.93 -6.27
N THR A 339 21.24 2.44 -6.79
CA THR A 339 22.48 3.21 -6.89
C THR A 339 22.28 4.50 -7.71
N ALA A 340 21.56 4.41 -8.84
CA ALA A 340 21.25 5.58 -9.67
C ALA A 340 20.38 6.60 -8.94
N LEU A 341 19.34 6.14 -8.22
CA LEU A 341 18.46 7.00 -7.44
C LEU A 341 19.22 7.72 -6.32
N ASP A 342 20.10 7.01 -5.62
CA ASP A 342 20.91 7.60 -4.57
C ASP A 342 21.93 8.61 -5.14
N LEU A 343 22.51 8.32 -6.30
CA LEU A 343 23.39 9.24 -6.98
C LEU A 343 22.64 10.54 -7.36
N VAL A 344 21.46 10.44 -7.94
CA VAL A 344 20.62 11.60 -8.27
C VAL A 344 20.24 12.41 -7.02
N ARG A 345 19.89 11.75 -5.92
CA ARG A 345 19.57 12.44 -4.65
C ARG A 345 20.76 13.22 -4.10
N ARG A 346 21.97 12.67 -4.20
CA ARG A 346 23.22 13.32 -3.73
C ARG A 346 23.69 14.44 -4.61
N THR A 347 23.53 14.32 -5.92
CA THR A 347 24.12 15.27 -6.89
C THR A 347 23.12 16.31 -7.41
N GLY A 348 21.82 16.13 -7.18
CA GLY A 348 20.76 17.01 -7.66
C GLY A 348 20.60 16.98 -9.19
N ASN A 349 19.98 18.02 -9.72
CA ASN A 349 19.71 18.16 -11.15
C ASN A 349 20.99 18.53 -11.93
N GLN A 350 21.73 17.55 -12.39
CA GLN A 350 22.88 17.76 -13.27
C GLN A 350 22.44 18.04 -14.70
N PRO A 351 23.12 18.95 -15.44
CA PRO A 351 22.75 19.27 -16.81
C PRO A 351 23.00 18.08 -17.75
N VAL A 352 22.09 17.89 -18.70
CA VAL A 352 22.29 16.89 -19.77
C VAL A 352 23.41 17.39 -20.69
N PRO A 353 24.39 16.57 -21.08
CA PRO A 353 25.43 16.94 -22.03
C PRO A 353 24.87 17.46 -23.37
N LEU A 354 25.44 18.53 -23.90
CA LEU A 354 24.94 19.17 -25.12
C LEU A 354 24.82 18.24 -26.34
N PRO A 355 25.77 17.31 -26.60
CA PRO A 355 25.66 16.44 -27.74
C PRO A 355 24.42 15.56 -27.77
N ILE A 356 23.93 15.11 -26.59
CA ILE A 356 22.78 14.23 -26.50
C ILE A 356 21.43 14.95 -26.28
N ARG A 357 21.44 16.30 -26.34
CA ARG A 357 20.18 17.07 -26.32
C ARG A 357 19.60 17.16 -27.70
N ASN A 358 18.29 17.07 -27.85
CA ASN A 358 17.60 17.30 -29.10
C ASN A 358 17.61 18.82 -29.47
N ALA A 359 17.80 19.14 -30.76
CA ALA A 359 17.81 20.51 -31.28
C ALA A 359 16.68 20.73 -32.31
N PRO A 360 15.39 20.69 -31.93
CA PRO A 360 14.27 20.85 -32.87
C PRO A 360 14.12 22.29 -33.41
N THR A 361 14.73 23.28 -32.79
CA THR A 361 14.65 24.72 -33.23
C THR A 361 16.02 25.23 -33.60
N GLU A 362 16.07 26.30 -34.46
CA GLU A 362 17.30 26.94 -34.86
C GLU A 362 18.06 27.52 -33.66
N LEU A 363 17.35 28.16 -32.74
CA LEU A 363 17.95 28.68 -31.50
C LEU A 363 18.64 27.57 -30.68
N MET A 364 18.08 26.37 -30.62
CA MET A 364 18.72 25.25 -29.90
C MET A 364 20.02 24.79 -30.59
N LYS A 365 20.06 24.83 -31.93
CA LYS A 365 21.29 24.54 -32.69
C LYS A 365 22.35 25.60 -32.44
N GLU A 366 21.96 26.89 -32.44
CA GLU A 366 22.87 28.00 -32.13
C GLU A 366 23.43 27.89 -30.69
N LEU A 367 22.66 27.33 -29.77
CA LEU A 367 23.08 27.02 -28.39
C LEU A 367 23.95 25.74 -28.27
N GLY A 368 24.31 25.10 -29.38
CA GLY A 368 25.18 23.94 -29.44
C GLY A 368 24.49 22.60 -29.05
N TYR A 369 23.16 22.57 -29.07
CA TYR A 369 22.43 21.30 -28.82
C TYR A 369 22.65 20.36 -30.01
N HIS A 370 22.90 19.08 -29.71
CA HIS A 370 23.17 18.02 -30.68
C HIS A 370 24.54 18.15 -31.41
N ASP A 371 25.31 19.16 -31.07
CA ASP A 371 26.61 19.36 -31.69
C ASP A 371 27.60 18.27 -31.23
N GLY A 372 28.26 17.65 -32.23
CA GLY A 372 29.19 16.54 -31.98
C GLY A 372 28.55 15.20 -31.61
N TYR A 373 27.23 15.06 -31.68
CA TYR A 373 26.58 13.77 -31.46
C TYR A 373 26.99 12.74 -32.53
N LYS A 374 27.44 11.59 -32.08
CA LYS A 374 27.81 10.45 -32.94
C LYS A 374 26.68 9.45 -32.91
N TYR A 375 25.99 9.24 -34.04
CA TYR A 375 24.92 8.24 -34.13
C TYR A 375 25.52 6.81 -34.18
N PRO A 376 25.27 5.97 -33.16
CA PRO A 376 25.98 4.66 -33.06
C PRO A 376 25.77 3.74 -34.23
N HIS A 377 24.64 3.79 -34.93
CA HIS A 377 24.36 2.95 -36.09
C HIS A 377 25.24 3.23 -37.31
N ASP A 378 25.91 4.40 -37.36
CA ASP A 378 26.86 4.77 -38.43
C ASP A 378 28.26 4.14 -38.22
N PHE A 379 28.46 3.45 -37.07
CA PHE A 379 29.76 2.88 -36.71
C PHE A 379 29.72 1.35 -36.67
N PRO A 380 30.88 0.69 -36.89
CA PRO A 380 30.99 -0.76 -36.82
C PRO A 380 30.50 -1.31 -35.46
N GLY A 381 29.71 -2.38 -35.53
CA GLY A 381 29.13 -2.97 -34.32
C GLY A 381 28.08 -2.12 -33.63
N HIS A 382 27.59 -1.05 -34.31
CA HIS A 382 26.61 -0.10 -33.77
C HIS A 382 27.05 0.51 -32.43
N PHE A 383 28.34 0.79 -32.29
CA PHE A 383 28.93 1.35 -31.10
C PHE A 383 29.98 2.43 -31.43
N THR A 384 29.96 3.50 -30.66
CA THR A 384 31.03 4.52 -30.62
C THR A 384 31.13 5.09 -29.21
N GLN A 385 32.37 5.36 -28.78
CA GLN A 385 32.55 6.01 -27.49
C GLN A 385 32.12 7.47 -27.56
N GLN A 386 31.19 7.84 -26.71
CA GLN A 386 30.81 9.22 -26.43
C GLN A 386 30.30 9.33 -24.99
N GLN A 387 30.20 10.55 -24.49
CA GLN A 387 29.75 10.81 -23.15
C GLN A 387 28.22 10.86 -23.09
N TYR A 388 27.65 10.07 -22.18
CA TYR A 388 26.20 10.05 -21.91
C TYR A 388 25.85 10.55 -20.51
N LEU A 389 26.77 10.44 -19.54
CA LEU A 389 26.58 10.98 -18.21
C LEU A 389 26.91 12.47 -18.15
N PRO A 390 26.29 13.24 -17.25
CA PRO A 390 26.72 14.61 -16.95
C PRO A 390 28.21 14.72 -16.63
N ASP A 391 28.81 15.87 -16.90
CA ASP A 391 30.25 16.09 -16.72
C ASP A 391 30.72 15.77 -15.30
N ALA A 392 29.93 16.13 -14.29
CA ALA A 392 30.22 15.85 -12.89
C ALA A 392 30.19 14.34 -12.53
N LEU A 393 29.69 13.50 -13.43
CA LEU A 393 29.49 12.07 -13.21
C LEU A 393 30.28 11.21 -14.19
N ILE A 394 31.23 11.80 -14.91
CA ILE A 394 32.11 11.07 -15.85
C ILE A 394 32.88 9.99 -15.06
N GLY A 395 32.81 8.76 -15.54
CA GLY A 395 33.52 7.63 -14.94
C GLY A 395 32.73 6.90 -13.84
N GLU A 396 31.61 7.42 -13.40
CA GLU A 396 30.75 6.72 -12.46
C GLU A 396 30.24 5.40 -13.07
N ARG A 397 30.29 4.34 -12.26
CA ARG A 397 29.73 3.04 -12.59
C ARG A 397 28.54 2.76 -11.68
N ILE A 398 27.37 2.58 -12.28
CA ILE A 398 26.10 2.41 -11.59
C ILE A 398 25.68 0.94 -11.61
N TRP A 399 25.77 0.28 -12.78
CA TRP A 399 25.42 -1.11 -12.90
C TRP A 399 26.65 -2.00 -12.73
N HIS A 400 26.52 -2.98 -11.82
CA HIS A 400 27.53 -4.00 -11.55
C HIS A 400 26.92 -5.38 -11.82
N GLY A 401 27.31 -6.01 -12.93
CA GLY A 401 26.87 -7.37 -13.24
C GLY A 401 27.33 -8.37 -12.19
N GLN A 402 26.52 -9.40 -11.97
CA GLN A 402 26.79 -10.47 -11.03
C GLN A 402 27.29 -11.72 -11.76
N HIS A 403 27.80 -12.69 -10.99
CA HIS A 403 28.35 -13.95 -11.53
C HIS A 403 27.22 -14.90 -11.95
N SER A 404 26.65 -14.64 -13.12
CA SER A 404 25.77 -15.56 -13.82
C SER A 404 26.21 -15.71 -15.28
N PRO A 405 26.04 -16.86 -15.93
CA PRO A 405 26.48 -17.07 -17.34
C PRO A 405 25.87 -16.06 -18.31
N ALA A 406 24.66 -15.56 -18.00
CA ALA A 406 24.00 -14.53 -18.81
C ALA A 406 24.66 -13.15 -18.64
N GLU A 407 24.94 -12.75 -17.40
CA GLU A 407 25.53 -11.45 -17.12
C GLU A 407 27.02 -11.37 -17.44
N GLU A 408 27.76 -12.47 -17.32
CA GLU A 408 29.15 -12.54 -17.75
C GLU A 408 29.31 -12.18 -19.24
N LYS A 409 28.41 -12.66 -20.11
CA LYS A 409 28.38 -12.27 -21.52
C LYS A 409 28.07 -10.79 -21.73
N LEU A 410 27.20 -10.21 -20.88
CA LEU A 410 26.91 -8.78 -20.93
C LEU A 410 28.12 -7.96 -20.47
N LEU A 411 28.78 -8.39 -19.38
CA LEU A 411 30.00 -7.75 -18.88
C LEU A 411 31.14 -7.81 -19.89
N GLU A 412 31.41 -8.95 -20.52
CA GLU A 412 32.39 -9.04 -21.57
C GLU A 412 32.15 -8.07 -22.71
N ARG A 413 30.89 -7.91 -23.14
CA ARG A 413 30.50 -6.90 -24.13
C ARG A 413 30.76 -5.49 -23.66
N MET A 414 30.42 -5.18 -22.41
CA MET A 414 30.64 -3.84 -21.84
C MET A 414 32.14 -3.54 -21.66
N ILE A 415 32.95 -4.52 -21.28
CA ILE A 415 34.41 -4.40 -21.23
C ILE A 415 34.98 -4.10 -22.62
N ASN A 416 34.51 -4.81 -23.65
CA ASN A 416 34.93 -4.54 -25.02
C ASN A 416 34.56 -3.16 -25.52
N TYR A 417 33.43 -2.59 -25.08
CA TYR A 417 32.97 -1.27 -25.48
C TYR A 417 33.61 -0.15 -24.66
N TRP A 418 33.66 -0.30 -23.33
CA TRP A 418 33.99 0.77 -22.40
C TRP A 418 35.32 0.57 -21.65
N GLY A 419 36.01 -0.53 -21.88
CA GLY A 419 37.33 -0.82 -21.32
C GLY A 419 37.37 -0.82 -19.81
N GLU A 420 38.27 0.00 -19.25
CA GLU A 420 38.54 0.04 -17.80
C GLU A 420 37.32 0.39 -16.92
N ARG A 421 36.33 1.08 -17.47
CA ARG A 421 35.10 1.42 -16.73
C ARG A 421 34.37 0.17 -16.24
N TYR A 422 34.47 -0.94 -16.95
CA TYR A 422 33.77 -2.20 -16.60
C TYR A 422 34.71 -3.33 -16.17
N ARG A 423 36.00 -3.12 -16.11
CA ARG A 423 37.00 -4.10 -15.62
C ARG A 423 37.13 -4.11 -14.08
N LYS A 424 36.72 -3.04 -13.43
CA LYS A 424 36.86 -2.89 -11.95
C LYS A 424 35.64 -3.40 -11.21
#